data_6fb03d1fd4f70751389bddd5c1ed0254
#
_entry.id   6fb03d1fd4f70751389bddd5c1ed0254
#
_cell.length_a   1.000
_cell.length_b   1.000
_cell.length_c   1.000
_cell.angle_alpha   90.00
_cell.angle_beta   90.00
_cell.angle_gamma   90.00
#
_symmetry.space_group_name_H-M   'P 1'
#
loop_
_entity.id
_entity.type
_entity.pdbx_description
1 polymer ?
#
loop_
_entity_poly.entity_id
_entity_poly.type
_entity_poly.pdbx_seq_one_letter_code
_entity_poly.pdbx_strand_id
1 'polypeptide(L)'
;MANALEQAKDEMDEYEFKQWQAYKNRVTYNSALFDVEREEIVSFLEEKHIWYVLLKGLVIREYYPSPELREMSDNDILVDRAGLPLIHEYMLKRGYKIDNYCQVNDNEYLKPPVYNFEIHSALFDKDVNPKWTLRKCN
;
A
#
# COMPACT_ATOMS: atom_id res chain seq x y z
N MET A 1 -12.26 15.79 -2.13
CA MET A 1 -13.10 15.45 -3.32
C MET A 1 -14.58 15.24 -2.97
N ALA A 2 -14.96 14.40 -2.00
CA ALA A 2 -16.38 14.13 -1.71
C ALA A 2 -17.21 15.39 -1.43
N ASN A 3 -16.72 16.29 -0.58
CA ASN A 3 -17.44 17.54 -0.29
C ASN A 3 -17.49 18.52 -1.48
N ALA A 4 -16.45 18.52 -2.32
CA ALA A 4 -16.43 19.37 -3.51
C ALA A 4 -17.45 18.88 -4.55
N LEU A 5 -17.63 17.56 -4.69
CA LEU A 5 -18.61 16.99 -5.61
C LEU A 5 -20.05 17.35 -5.21
N GLU A 6 -20.36 17.31 -3.90
CA GLU A 6 -21.70 17.69 -3.42
C GLU A 6 -21.97 19.20 -3.59
N GLN A 7 -20.93 20.02 -3.41
CA GLN A 7 -21.04 21.47 -3.65
C GLN A 7 -21.19 21.82 -5.13
N ALA A 8 -20.55 21.07 -6.02
CA ALA A 8 -20.60 21.27 -7.47
C ALA A 8 -21.81 20.61 -8.15
N LYS A 9 -22.68 19.92 -7.40
CA LYS A 9 -23.81 19.15 -7.94
C LYS A 9 -24.74 19.98 -8.82
N ASP A 10 -24.99 21.23 -8.44
CA ASP A 10 -25.90 22.12 -9.15
C ASP A 10 -25.24 22.78 -10.38
N GLU A 11 -23.91 22.65 -10.52
CA GLU A 11 -23.11 23.18 -11.63
C GLU A 11 -22.76 22.12 -12.69
N MET A 12 -23.02 20.85 -12.40
CA MET A 12 -22.70 19.70 -13.27
C MET A 12 -23.96 19.16 -13.95
N ASP A 13 -23.79 18.63 -15.17
CA ASP A 13 -24.87 17.86 -15.77
C ASP A 13 -25.06 16.49 -15.07
N GLU A 14 -26.22 15.88 -15.27
CA GLU A 14 -26.60 14.62 -14.62
C GLU A 14 -25.64 13.46 -15.00
N TYR A 15 -25.12 13.47 -16.22
CA TYR A 15 -24.18 12.43 -16.69
C TYR A 15 -22.82 12.57 -15.99
N GLU A 16 -22.27 13.78 -15.96
CA GLU A 16 -21.02 14.07 -15.28
C GLU A 16 -21.10 13.74 -13.79
N PHE A 17 -22.17 14.15 -13.11
CA PHE A 17 -22.39 13.85 -11.71
C PHE A 17 -22.40 12.34 -11.44
N LYS A 18 -23.10 11.54 -12.27
CA LYS A 18 -23.12 10.08 -12.16
C LYS A 18 -21.73 9.45 -12.35
N GLN A 19 -20.91 9.96 -13.27
CA GLN A 19 -19.54 9.47 -13.51
C GLN A 19 -18.68 9.73 -12.28
N TRP A 20 -18.73 10.93 -11.73
CA TRP A 20 -17.98 11.27 -10.52
C TRP A 20 -18.44 10.48 -9.29
N GLN A 21 -19.72 10.24 -9.15
CA GLN A 21 -20.26 9.42 -8.07
C GLN A 21 -19.80 7.96 -8.18
N ALA A 22 -19.80 7.41 -9.38
CA ALA A 22 -19.29 6.07 -9.65
C ALA A 22 -17.79 5.96 -9.35
N TYR A 23 -17.01 6.97 -9.74
CA TYR A 23 -15.58 7.06 -9.41
C TYR A 23 -15.35 7.10 -7.88
N LYS A 24 -16.05 7.99 -7.18
CA LYS A 24 -16.00 8.09 -5.71
C LYS A 24 -16.27 6.74 -5.04
N ASN A 25 -17.35 6.07 -5.44
CA ASN A 25 -17.74 4.77 -4.87
C ASN A 25 -16.65 3.72 -5.11
N ARG A 26 -16.04 3.70 -6.30
CA ARG A 26 -14.95 2.80 -6.63
C ARG A 26 -13.71 3.07 -5.76
N VAL A 27 -13.31 4.33 -5.60
CA VAL A 27 -12.17 4.71 -4.76
C VAL A 27 -12.40 4.30 -3.30
N THR A 28 -13.59 4.59 -2.76
CA THR A 28 -13.96 4.19 -1.39
C THR A 28 -13.93 2.68 -1.22
N TYR A 29 -14.49 1.93 -2.17
CA TYR A 29 -14.47 0.46 -2.15
C TYR A 29 -13.04 -0.11 -2.21
N ASN A 30 -12.22 0.41 -3.13
CA ASN A 30 -10.83 -0.02 -3.26
C ASN A 30 -10.03 0.29 -1.98
N SER A 31 -10.24 1.47 -1.39
CA SER A 31 -9.59 1.83 -0.12
C SER A 31 -9.95 0.85 1.01
N ALA A 32 -11.21 0.47 1.12
CA ALA A 32 -11.65 -0.52 2.11
C ALA A 32 -11.02 -1.89 1.89
N LEU A 33 -10.90 -2.34 0.63
CA LEU A 33 -10.21 -3.59 0.29
C LEU A 33 -8.72 -3.54 0.69
N PHE A 34 -8.05 -2.42 0.42
CA PHE A 34 -6.65 -2.22 0.84
C PHE A 34 -6.49 -2.28 2.35
N ASP A 35 -7.43 -1.69 3.10
CA ASP A 35 -7.38 -1.69 4.56
C ASP A 35 -7.49 -3.10 5.13
N VAL A 36 -8.46 -3.88 4.66
CA VAL A 36 -8.65 -5.27 5.09
C VAL A 36 -7.41 -6.13 4.77
N GLU A 37 -6.88 -6.03 3.56
CA GLU A 37 -5.72 -6.83 3.17
C GLU A 37 -4.45 -6.42 3.94
N ARG A 38 -4.30 -5.12 4.23
CA ARG A 38 -3.21 -4.61 5.07
C ARG A 38 -3.30 -5.13 6.50
N GLU A 39 -4.48 -5.12 7.11
CA GLU A 39 -4.68 -5.65 8.46
C GLU A 39 -4.28 -7.13 8.56
N GLU A 40 -4.59 -7.93 7.55
CA GLU A 40 -4.18 -9.32 7.45
C GLU A 40 -2.65 -9.48 7.37
N ILE A 41 -1.98 -8.64 6.58
CA ILE A 41 -0.52 -8.66 6.45
C ILE A 41 0.13 -8.20 7.76
N VAL A 42 -0.37 -7.13 8.36
CA VAL A 42 0.12 -6.62 9.66
C VAL A 42 -0.05 -7.68 10.75
N SER A 43 -1.21 -8.32 10.83
CA SER A 43 -1.47 -9.40 11.79
C SER A 43 -0.49 -10.56 11.64
N PHE A 44 -0.14 -10.92 10.40
CA PHE A 44 0.91 -11.92 10.14
C PHE A 44 2.29 -11.45 10.63
N LEU A 45 2.67 -10.18 10.37
CA LEU A 45 3.95 -9.64 10.84
C LEU A 45 4.05 -9.68 12.37
N GLU A 46 2.97 -9.33 13.06
CA GLU A 46 2.87 -9.37 14.52
C GLU A 46 2.94 -10.80 15.06
N GLU A 47 2.19 -11.75 14.47
CA GLU A 47 2.24 -13.17 14.83
C GLU A 47 3.66 -13.76 14.72
N LYS A 48 4.39 -13.37 13.68
CA LYS A 48 5.76 -13.84 13.43
C LYS A 48 6.83 -13.02 14.14
N HIS A 49 6.43 -12.00 14.92
CA HIS A 49 7.34 -11.08 15.60
C HIS A 49 8.33 -10.39 14.65
N ILE A 50 7.87 -10.08 13.43
CA ILE A 50 8.65 -9.33 12.44
C ILE A 50 8.44 -7.85 12.72
N TRP A 51 9.51 -7.13 12.99
CA TRP A 51 9.44 -5.69 13.16
C TRP A 51 9.04 -5.00 11.84
N TYR A 52 8.14 -4.02 11.92
CA TYR A 52 7.65 -3.27 10.76
C TYR A 52 7.33 -1.82 11.08
N VAL A 53 7.29 -0.99 10.04
CA VAL A 53 6.78 0.39 10.07
C VAL A 53 5.97 0.65 8.80
N LEU A 54 4.75 1.15 8.98
CA LEU A 54 3.94 1.65 7.86
C LEU A 54 4.51 3.00 7.39
N LEU A 55 4.67 3.16 6.09
CA LEU A 55 5.35 4.32 5.52
C LEU A 55 4.39 5.22 4.74
N LYS A 56 4.89 6.43 4.41
CA LYS A 56 4.33 7.38 3.43
C LYS A 56 2.81 7.58 3.53
N GLY A 57 2.12 7.16 2.48
CA GLY A 57 0.70 7.38 2.28
C GLY A 57 -0.19 6.86 3.40
N LEU A 58 0.15 5.72 3.99
CA LEU A 58 -0.58 5.09 5.09
C LEU A 58 -0.63 6.00 6.33
N VAL A 59 0.50 6.59 6.68
CA VAL A 59 0.59 7.50 7.84
C VAL A 59 -0.10 8.83 7.55
N ILE A 60 0.09 9.37 6.33
CA ILE A 60 -0.45 10.69 5.97
C ILE A 60 -1.98 10.68 5.86
N ARG A 61 -2.60 9.57 5.44
CA ARG A 61 -4.07 9.51 5.29
C ARG A 61 -4.83 9.71 6.60
N GLU A 62 -4.22 9.42 7.76
CA GLU A 62 -4.83 9.64 9.07
C GLU A 62 -5.03 11.14 9.39
N TYR A 63 -4.29 12.02 8.72
CA TYR A 63 -4.42 13.48 8.87
C TYR A 63 -5.50 14.07 7.94
N TYR A 64 -6.13 13.28 7.08
CA TYR A 64 -7.25 13.73 6.25
C TYR A 64 -8.55 13.69 7.09
N PRO A 65 -9.51 14.61 6.82
CA PRO A 65 -10.81 14.60 7.51
C PRO A 65 -11.54 13.27 7.43
N SER A 66 -11.22 12.48 6.40
CA SER A 66 -11.72 11.13 6.19
C SER A 66 -10.65 10.37 5.39
N PRO A 67 -10.18 9.21 5.85
CA PRO A 67 -9.06 8.47 5.25
C PRO A 67 -9.29 8.12 3.77
N GLU A 68 -10.56 7.87 3.38
CA GLU A 68 -10.95 7.58 2.01
C GLU A 68 -10.83 8.78 1.04
N LEU A 69 -10.61 9.99 1.56
CA LEU A 69 -10.33 11.17 0.72
C LEU A 69 -8.92 11.15 0.13
N ARG A 70 -8.04 10.31 0.66
CA ARG A 70 -6.73 10.05 0.09
C ARG A 70 -6.75 8.73 -0.67
N GLU A 71 -6.82 8.81 -1.99
CA GLU A 71 -6.62 7.66 -2.85
C GLU A 71 -5.20 7.09 -2.67
N MET A 72 -5.11 5.78 -2.51
CA MET A 72 -3.86 5.04 -2.35
C MET A 72 -3.67 4.13 -3.56
N SER A 73 -2.47 4.15 -4.14
CA SER A 73 -2.05 3.24 -5.21
C SER A 73 -1.26 2.05 -4.68
N ASP A 74 -0.62 2.23 -3.52
CA ASP A 74 0.32 1.29 -2.93
C ASP A 74 0.24 1.31 -1.40
N ASN A 75 0.72 0.26 -0.78
CA ASN A 75 0.94 0.16 0.66
C ASN A 75 2.44 -0.10 0.90
N ASP A 76 3.14 0.91 1.38
CA ASP A 76 4.56 0.83 1.71
C ASP A 76 4.75 0.36 3.14
N ILE A 77 5.47 -0.75 3.33
CA ILE A 77 5.79 -1.31 4.65
C ILE A 77 7.29 -1.57 4.74
N LEU A 78 7.97 -0.90 5.66
CA LEU A 78 9.35 -1.21 6.01
C LEU A 78 9.37 -2.36 7.01
N VAL A 79 10.21 -3.35 6.77
CA VAL A 79 10.32 -4.55 7.61
C VAL A 79 11.77 -4.86 7.94
N ASP A 80 11.99 -5.65 9.01
CA ASP A 80 13.29 -6.26 9.22
C ASP A 80 13.61 -7.23 8.07
N ARG A 81 14.81 -7.07 7.51
CA ARG A 81 15.31 -7.87 6.40
C ARG A 81 15.28 -9.37 6.67
N ALA A 82 15.51 -9.78 7.91
CA ALA A 82 15.46 -11.19 8.31
C ALA A 82 14.06 -11.81 8.11
N GLY A 83 13.01 -10.98 8.13
CA GLY A 83 11.62 -11.41 7.91
C GLY A 83 11.24 -11.63 6.44
N LEU A 84 12.02 -11.09 5.48
CA LEU A 84 11.66 -11.12 4.06
C LEU A 84 11.32 -12.51 3.50
N PRO A 85 12.06 -13.61 3.81
CA PRO A 85 11.72 -14.92 3.30
C PRO A 85 10.34 -15.42 3.77
N LEU A 86 9.99 -15.16 5.03
CA LEU A 86 8.68 -15.53 5.59
C LEU A 86 7.55 -14.71 4.97
N ILE A 87 7.78 -13.40 4.81
CA ILE A 87 6.84 -12.50 4.16
C ILE A 87 6.62 -12.93 2.71
N HIS A 88 7.68 -13.24 1.99
CA HIS A 88 7.59 -13.70 0.60
C HIS A 88 6.73 -14.95 0.47
N GLU A 89 6.99 -15.98 1.28
CA GLU A 89 6.20 -17.20 1.30
C GLU A 89 4.72 -16.93 1.62
N TYR A 90 4.45 -16.08 2.61
CA TYR A 90 3.11 -15.68 2.99
C TYR A 90 2.36 -14.97 1.85
N MET A 91 3.00 -13.98 1.21
CA MET A 91 2.40 -13.23 0.10
C MET A 91 2.07 -14.14 -1.09
N LEU A 92 2.98 -15.07 -1.45
CA LEU A 92 2.72 -16.04 -2.52
C LEU A 92 1.54 -16.96 -2.17
N LYS A 93 1.44 -17.46 -0.92
CA LYS A 93 0.30 -18.27 -0.47
C LYS A 93 -1.03 -17.53 -0.52
N ARG A 94 -1.02 -16.21 -0.35
CA ARG A 94 -2.21 -15.36 -0.50
C ARG A 94 -2.53 -15.00 -1.96
N GLY A 95 -1.76 -15.50 -2.91
CA GLY A 95 -1.98 -15.32 -4.34
C GLY A 95 -1.40 -14.03 -4.93
N TYR A 96 -0.49 -13.37 -4.23
CA TYR A 96 0.27 -12.28 -4.79
C TYR A 96 1.28 -12.76 -5.82
N LYS A 97 1.50 -11.96 -6.84
CA LYS A 97 2.63 -12.09 -7.76
C LYS A 97 3.69 -11.09 -7.36
N ILE A 98 4.95 -11.47 -7.52
CA ILE A 98 6.07 -10.59 -7.27
C ILE A 98 6.72 -10.18 -8.58
N ASP A 99 7.09 -8.91 -8.70
CA ASP A 99 7.80 -8.41 -9.87
C ASP A 99 9.33 -8.47 -9.65
N ASN A 100 9.83 -7.97 -8.52
CA ASN A 100 11.27 -7.88 -8.25
C ASN A 100 11.60 -8.35 -6.82
N TYR A 101 11.97 -9.63 -6.64
CA TYR A 101 12.35 -10.14 -5.32
C TYR A 101 13.83 -9.96 -5.03
N CYS A 102 14.16 -9.27 -3.93
CA CYS A 102 15.54 -9.05 -3.45
C CYS A 102 16.54 -8.43 -4.45
N GLN A 103 16.06 -7.84 -5.54
CA GLN A 103 16.93 -7.18 -6.52
C GLN A 103 17.27 -5.75 -6.12
N VAL A 104 16.31 -5.09 -5.46
CA VAL A 104 16.40 -3.73 -4.94
C VAL A 104 15.97 -3.69 -3.47
N ASN A 105 15.83 -2.52 -2.87
CA ASN A 105 15.46 -2.35 -1.47
C ASN A 105 13.99 -2.64 -1.19
N ASP A 106 13.17 -2.68 -2.22
CA ASP A 106 11.74 -2.92 -2.23
C ASP A 106 11.39 -4.21 -2.98
N ASN A 107 10.36 -4.88 -2.52
CA ASN A 107 9.77 -6.05 -3.15
C ASN A 107 8.31 -5.71 -3.41
N GLU A 108 7.94 -5.60 -4.69
CA GLU A 108 6.60 -5.25 -5.11
C GLU A 108 5.73 -6.50 -5.26
N TYR A 109 4.62 -6.52 -4.51
CA TYR A 109 3.65 -7.62 -4.50
C TYR A 109 2.32 -7.15 -5.06
N LEU A 110 1.91 -7.74 -6.17
CA LEU A 110 0.71 -7.38 -6.92
C LEU A 110 -0.35 -8.48 -6.85
N LYS A 111 -1.61 -8.10 -6.63
CA LYS A 111 -2.74 -9.01 -6.67
C LYS A 111 -3.99 -8.29 -7.18
N PRO A 112 -4.65 -8.79 -8.24
CA PRO A 112 -5.94 -8.24 -8.66
C PRO A 112 -6.98 -8.31 -7.53
N PRO A 113 -7.96 -7.38 -7.47
CA PRO A 113 -8.20 -6.34 -8.47
C PRO A 113 -7.36 -5.06 -8.29
N VAL A 114 -6.78 -4.81 -7.12
CA VAL A 114 -6.20 -3.48 -6.81
C VAL A 114 -5.02 -3.52 -5.86
N TYR A 115 -4.63 -4.67 -5.31
CA TYR A 115 -3.61 -4.69 -4.24
C TYR A 115 -2.21 -4.54 -4.79
N ASN A 116 -1.50 -3.52 -4.31
CA ASN A 116 -0.08 -3.31 -4.49
C ASN A 116 0.56 -3.07 -3.11
N PHE A 117 1.48 -3.95 -2.72
CA PHE A 117 2.25 -3.83 -1.48
C PHE A 117 3.73 -3.75 -1.82
N GLU A 118 4.37 -2.69 -1.37
CA GLU A 118 5.82 -2.50 -1.45
C GLU A 118 6.45 -2.82 -0.09
N ILE A 119 7.15 -3.93 -0.03
CA ILE A 119 7.84 -4.37 1.19
C ILE A 119 9.29 -3.92 1.10
N HIS A 120 9.62 -2.88 1.86
CA HIS A 120 10.95 -2.30 1.93
C HIS A 120 11.80 -2.97 3.00
N SER A 121 13.07 -3.22 2.70
CA SER A 121 14.08 -3.68 3.67
C SER A 121 15.08 -2.59 4.07
N ALA A 122 15.00 -1.44 3.41
CA ALA A 122 15.78 -0.23 3.72
C ALA A 122 15.08 1.01 3.14
N LEU A 123 15.26 2.16 3.79
CA LEU A 123 14.68 3.45 3.33
C LEU A 123 15.52 4.13 2.25
N PHE A 124 16.78 3.76 2.13
CA PHE A 124 17.73 4.42 1.22
C PHE A 124 18.52 3.39 0.44
N ASP A 125 18.80 3.71 -0.81
CA ASP A 125 19.70 2.90 -1.63
C ASP A 125 21.14 3.01 -1.11
N LYS A 126 21.91 1.92 -1.24
CA LYS A 126 23.32 1.83 -0.85
C LYS A 126 24.21 2.86 -1.55
N ASP A 127 23.81 3.25 -2.78
CA ASP A 127 24.57 4.22 -3.58
C ASP A 127 24.42 5.65 -3.06
N VAL A 128 23.36 5.93 -2.28
CA VAL A 128 23.15 7.22 -1.59
C VAL A 128 23.91 7.27 -0.26
N ASN A 129 24.14 6.13 0.40
CA ASN A 129 24.92 6.07 1.63
C ASN A 129 25.68 4.74 1.73
N PRO A 130 26.98 4.70 1.34
CA PRO A 130 27.80 3.49 1.33
C PRO A 130 27.95 2.79 2.70
N LYS A 131 27.65 3.47 3.81
CA LYS A 131 27.68 2.88 5.16
C LYS A 131 26.51 1.92 5.43
N TRP A 132 25.45 1.98 4.61
CA TRP A 132 24.26 1.14 4.70
C TRP A 132 24.32 0.02 3.67
N THR A 133 25.41 -0.74 3.68
CA THR A 133 25.62 -1.84 2.72
C THR A 133 24.57 -2.92 2.91
N LEU A 134 23.68 -3.05 1.96
CA LEU A 134 22.71 -4.15 1.89
C LEU A 134 23.47 -5.47 1.64
N ARG A 135 23.30 -6.42 2.53
CA ARG A 135 23.74 -7.81 2.24
C ARG A 135 22.64 -8.44 1.36
N LYS A 136 23.05 -9.18 0.32
CA LYS A 136 22.09 -9.89 -0.55
C LYS A 136 21.22 -10.83 0.29
N CYS A 137 19.97 -11.01 -0.11
CA CYS A 137 19.13 -12.09 0.41
C CYS A 137 19.78 -13.43 -0.01
N ASN A 138 20.10 -14.27 0.94
CA ASN A 138 20.56 -15.65 0.71
C ASN A 138 19.40 -16.61 0.84
#